data_696116412c2d14a0f9a5531b728a1a5f
#
_entry.id   696116412c2d14a0f9a5531b728a1a5f
#
_cell.length_a   1.000
_cell.length_b   1.000
_cell.length_c   1.000
_cell.angle_alpha   90.00
_cell.angle_beta   90.00
_cell.angle_gamma   90.00
#
_symmetry.space_group_name_H-M   'P 1'
#
loop_
_entity.id
_entity.type
_entity.pdbx_description
1 polymer ?
#
loop_
_entity_poly.entity_id
_entity_poly.type
_entity_poly.pdbx_seq_one_letter_code
_entity_poly.pdbx_strand_id
1 'polypeptide(L)'
;MEEQKIQKTELKKACTNCGAELKYKPGTTNISCEYCGHQETIALDESGFEELELYPFLKEMGAQKHSEEISMMHCKNCGADQHVEENYKSLHCVYCGQPLVIEDAYKEKWILPGAVLPFQIDKKKSFLIFKNWVKRLWFAPNNLKKASLDPQFTKGLYLPYWTFDAQLYASYTGQRGEYYYETK
;
A
#
# COMPACT_ATOMS: atom_id res chain seq x y z
N MET A 1 -12.25 16.69 -27.90
CA MET A 1 -11.59 16.54 -26.60
C MET A 1 -12.50 15.62 -25.82
N GLU A 2 -12.21 14.32 -25.89
CA GLU A 2 -12.96 13.28 -25.15
C GLU A 2 -12.51 13.34 -23.69
N GLU A 3 -13.46 13.63 -22.82
CA GLU A 3 -13.27 13.46 -21.37
C GLU A 3 -13.05 11.97 -21.12
N GLN A 4 -11.82 11.60 -20.83
CA GLN A 4 -11.50 10.29 -20.27
C GLN A 4 -12.15 10.23 -18.87
N LYS A 5 -13.31 9.60 -18.83
CA LYS A 5 -14.03 9.26 -17.63
C LYS A 5 -13.16 8.28 -16.85
N ILE A 6 -12.45 8.79 -15.82
CA ILE A 6 -11.74 7.95 -14.85
C ILE A 6 -12.81 7.03 -14.25
N GLN A 7 -12.76 5.77 -14.63
CA GLN A 7 -13.63 4.76 -14.08
C GLN A 7 -13.28 4.65 -12.60
N LYS A 8 -14.21 5.08 -11.74
CA LYS A 8 -14.17 4.86 -10.31
C LYS A 8 -13.89 3.38 -10.09
N THR A 9 -12.69 3.05 -9.65
CA THR A 9 -12.31 1.66 -9.39
C THR A 9 -13.09 1.22 -8.18
N GLU A 10 -14.27 0.67 -8.37
CA GLU A 10 -15.01 0.02 -7.31
C GLU A 10 -14.14 -1.15 -6.83
N LEU A 11 -13.59 -1.00 -5.63
CA LEU A 11 -12.83 -2.05 -4.95
C LEU A 11 -13.64 -3.32 -4.72
N LYS A 12 -14.93 -3.29 -5.03
CA LYS A 12 -15.90 -4.40 -4.88
C LYS A 12 -16.59 -4.68 -6.20
N LYS A 13 -16.16 -5.72 -6.89
CA LYS A 13 -16.82 -6.18 -8.10
C LYS A 13 -17.81 -7.31 -7.76
N ALA A 14 -19.05 -7.16 -8.21
CA ALA A 14 -20.04 -8.21 -8.05
C ALA A 14 -19.78 -9.36 -9.04
N CYS A 15 -19.95 -10.58 -8.59
CA CYS A 15 -19.84 -11.78 -9.42
C CYS A 15 -20.93 -11.79 -10.49
N THR A 16 -20.56 -11.94 -11.75
CA THR A 16 -21.50 -12.00 -12.89
C THR A 16 -22.42 -13.21 -12.85
N ASN A 17 -22.02 -14.28 -12.13
CA ASN A 17 -22.79 -15.51 -12.04
C ASN A 17 -23.80 -15.53 -10.88
N CYS A 18 -23.46 -14.98 -9.70
CA CYS A 18 -24.31 -15.09 -8.50
C CYS A 18 -24.50 -13.77 -7.73
N GLY A 19 -23.92 -12.66 -8.18
CA GLY A 19 -24.04 -11.36 -7.55
C GLY A 19 -23.21 -11.17 -6.26
N ALA A 20 -22.54 -12.22 -5.75
CA ALA A 20 -21.68 -12.10 -4.56
C ALA A 20 -20.39 -11.32 -4.87
N GLU A 21 -19.74 -10.80 -3.84
CA GLU A 21 -18.49 -10.04 -3.99
C GLU A 21 -17.35 -10.93 -4.50
N LEU A 22 -16.66 -10.48 -5.55
CA LEU A 22 -15.43 -11.09 -6.05
C LEU A 22 -14.24 -10.63 -5.20
N LYS A 23 -13.38 -11.58 -4.86
CA LYS A 23 -12.16 -11.30 -4.08
C LYS A 23 -10.91 -11.60 -4.87
N TYR A 24 -9.92 -10.73 -4.74
CA TYR A 24 -8.59 -10.95 -5.29
C TYR A 24 -7.88 -12.06 -4.51
N LYS A 25 -7.27 -12.99 -5.24
CA LYS A 25 -6.44 -14.04 -4.65
C LYS A 25 -4.97 -13.65 -4.81
N PRO A 26 -4.25 -13.36 -3.73
CA PRO A 26 -2.84 -12.97 -3.80
C PRO A 26 -1.97 -13.96 -4.57
N GLY A 27 -1.08 -13.43 -5.41
CA GLY A 27 -0.20 -14.23 -6.27
C GLY A 27 -0.85 -14.78 -7.53
N THR A 28 -2.07 -14.32 -7.87
CA THR A 28 -2.75 -14.66 -9.12
C THR A 28 -3.14 -13.39 -9.88
N THR A 29 -3.50 -13.54 -11.15
CA THR A 29 -4.08 -12.47 -11.97
C THR A 29 -5.61 -12.54 -12.00
N ASN A 30 -6.22 -13.29 -11.08
CA ASN A 30 -7.64 -13.56 -11.08
C ASN A 30 -8.31 -13.03 -9.81
N ILE A 31 -9.57 -12.60 -9.99
CA ILE A 31 -10.52 -12.41 -8.91
C ILE A 31 -11.48 -13.61 -8.89
N SER A 32 -11.83 -14.09 -7.72
CA SER A 32 -12.65 -15.28 -7.55
C SER A 32 -13.83 -15.05 -6.62
N CYS A 33 -14.95 -15.68 -6.93
CA CYS A 33 -16.11 -15.72 -6.07
C CYS A 33 -15.98 -16.88 -5.07
N GLU A 34 -15.96 -16.56 -3.78
CA GLU A 34 -15.92 -17.59 -2.73
C GLU A 34 -17.21 -18.37 -2.61
N TYR A 35 -18.32 -17.84 -3.15
CA TYR A 35 -19.64 -18.45 -3.04
C TYR A 35 -19.94 -19.48 -4.16
N CYS A 36 -19.71 -19.12 -5.42
CA CYS A 36 -20.01 -19.99 -6.56
C CYS A 36 -18.76 -20.52 -7.30
N GLY A 37 -17.56 -20.14 -6.89
CA GLY A 37 -16.30 -20.57 -7.52
C GLY A 37 -16.00 -19.90 -8.87
N HIS A 38 -16.85 -18.97 -9.34
CA HIS A 38 -16.60 -18.24 -10.58
C HIS A 38 -15.29 -17.45 -10.50
N GLN A 39 -14.51 -17.44 -11.58
CA GLN A 39 -13.25 -16.72 -11.65
C GLN A 39 -13.24 -15.79 -12.87
N GLU A 40 -12.76 -14.59 -12.67
CA GLU A 40 -12.54 -13.61 -13.73
C GLU A 40 -11.08 -13.20 -13.74
N THR A 41 -10.47 -13.14 -14.92
CA THR A 41 -9.11 -12.63 -15.08
C THR A 41 -9.14 -11.11 -15.02
N ILE A 42 -8.23 -10.54 -14.23
CA ILE A 42 -8.00 -9.09 -14.24
C ILE A 42 -7.24 -8.77 -15.53
N ALA A 43 -7.85 -7.97 -16.39
CA ALA A 43 -7.15 -7.43 -17.54
C ALA A 43 -6.01 -6.54 -17.01
N LEU A 44 -4.77 -6.99 -17.18
CA LEU A 44 -3.61 -6.15 -16.95
C LEU A 44 -3.53 -5.19 -18.12
N ASP A 45 -3.50 -3.92 -17.83
CA ASP A 45 -3.23 -2.92 -18.84
C ASP A 45 -1.73 -3.00 -19.19
N GLU A 46 -1.41 -3.65 -20.31
CA GLU A 46 -0.04 -3.80 -20.81
C GLU A 46 0.47 -2.53 -21.50
N SER A 47 -0.40 -1.52 -21.68
CA SER A 47 -0.01 -0.26 -22.34
C SER A 47 1.03 0.54 -21.56
N GLY A 48 1.34 0.11 -20.33
CA GLY A 48 2.26 0.80 -19.43
C GLY A 48 1.60 2.03 -18.79
N PHE A 49 2.33 2.63 -17.84
CA PHE A 49 1.90 3.90 -17.27
C PHE A 49 2.44 5.04 -18.11
N GLU A 50 1.55 5.95 -18.51
CA GLU A 50 1.97 7.19 -19.12
C GLU A 50 2.71 8.03 -18.05
N GLU A 51 3.97 8.33 -18.33
CA GLU A 51 4.77 9.19 -17.47
C GLU A 51 4.25 10.62 -17.60
N LEU A 52 3.90 11.22 -16.47
CA LEU A 52 3.38 12.58 -16.42
C LEU A 52 4.53 13.57 -16.22
N GLU A 53 4.55 14.64 -16.97
CA GLU A 53 5.50 15.72 -16.75
C GLU A 53 5.24 16.38 -15.37
N LEU A 54 6.26 16.43 -14.52
CA LEU A 54 6.14 16.88 -13.13
C LEU A 54 5.58 18.30 -13.02
N TYR A 55 6.11 19.26 -13.75
CA TYR A 55 5.69 20.66 -13.60
C TYR A 55 4.26 20.96 -14.07
N PRO A 56 3.79 20.47 -15.22
CA PRO A 56 2.37 20.58 -15.58
C PRO A 56 1.46 19.91 -14.57
N PHE A 57 1.81 18.69 -14.13
CA PHE A 57 1.05 17.94 -13.14
C PHE A 57 0.91 18.69 -11.80
N LEU A 58 2.00 19.28 -11.28
CA LEU A 58 1.96 20.08 -10.04
C LEU A 58 1.06 21.34 -10.18
N LYS A 59 1.02 21.95 -11.36
CA LYS A 59 0.10 23.07 -11.63
C LYS A 59 -1.36 22.61 -11.65
N GLU A 60 -1.64 21.45 -12.23
CA GLU A 60 -2.98 20.85 -12.25
C GLU A 60 -3.44 20.34 -10.88
N MET A 61 -2.51 19.87 -10.06
CA MET A 61 -2.78 19.53 -8.66
C MET A 61 -3.34 20.72 -7.87
N GLY A 62 -2.77 21.91 -8.09
CA GLY A 62 -3.31 23.15 -7.53
C GLY A 62 -4.75 23.46 -8.01
N ALA A 63 -5.12 22.95 -9.19
CA ALA A 63 -6.48 23.05 -9.74
C ALA A 63 -7.41 21.88 -9.34
N GLN A 64 -6.97 20.94 -8.53
CA GLN A 64 -7.75 19.85 -7.90
C GLN A 64 -8.41 18.83 -8.86
N LYS A 65 -7.91 18.68 -10.08
CA LYS A 65 -8.53 17.79 -11.07
C LYS A 65 -8.40 16.29 -10.81
N HIS A 66 -7.41 15.87 -10.00
CA HIS A 66 -7.08 14.45 -9.75
C HIS A 66 -7.13 14.07 -8.26
N SER A 67 -7.95 14.78 -7.46
CA SER A 67 -8.05 14.52 -6.03
C SER A 67 -9.47 14.12 -5.63
N GLU A 68 -9.58 13.17 -4.70
CA GLU A 68 -10.82 12.85 -3.99
C GLU A 68 -10.73 13.26 -2.53
N GLU A 69 -11.87 13.68 -1.96
CA GLU A 69 -11.97 13.89 -0.52
C GLU A 69 -12.09 12.53 0.17
N ILE A 70 -11.13 12.23 1.01
CA ILE A 70 -11.13 11.02 1.82
C ILE A 70 -11.14 11.39 3.30
N SER A 71 -11.74 10.52 4.11
CA SER A 71 -11.75 10.67 5.56
C SER A 71 -10.45 10.14 6.12
N MET A 72 -9.69 10.99 6.79
CA MET A 72 -8.41 10.68 7.41
C MET A 72 -8.52 10.76 8.92
N MET A 73 -7.67 10.02 9.61
CA MET A 73 -7.58 10.04 11.06
C MET A 73 -6.13 10.03 11.52
N HIS A 74 -5.80 10.97 12.40
CA HIS A 74 -4.48 11.11 13.01
C HIS A 74 -4.35 10.26 14.26
N CYS A 75 -3.30 9.44 14.35
CA CYS A 75 -3.01 8.66 15.54
C CYS A 75 -2.19 9.48 16.55
N LYS A 76 -2.80 9.89 17.66
CA LYS A 76 -2.13 10.66 18.72
C LYS A 76 -0.96 9.93 19.38
N ASN A 77 -0.87 8.60 19.25
CA ASN A 77 0.19 7.81 19.85
C ASN A 77 1.46 7.72 18.99
N CYS A 78 1.31 7.47 17.68
CA CYS A 78 2.47 7.29 16.78
C CYS A 78 2.61 8.36 15.70
N GLY A 79 1.67 9.31 15.63
CA GLY A 79 1.69 10.41 14.66
C GLY A 79 1.31 10.01 13.24
N ALA A 80 0.89 8.77 12.99
CA ALA A 80 0.54 8.33 11.65
C ALA A 80 -0.88 8.77 11.26
N ASP A 81 -1.04 9.22 10.01
CA ASP A 81 -2.34 9.45 9.40
C ASP A 81 -2.78 8.22 8.62
N GLN A 82 -4.04 7.87 8.71
CA GLN A 82 -4.61 6.73 8.01
C GLN A 82 -5.98 7.03 7.46
N HIS A 83 -6.30 6.44 6.31
CA HIS A 83 -7.62 6.50 5.71
C HIS A 83 -8.62 5.68 6.54
N VAL A 84 -9.83 6.22 6.69
CA VAL A 84 -10.93 5.61 7.44
C VAL A 84 -12.18 5.60 6.58
N GLU A 85 -12.77 4.43 6.42
CA GLU A 85 -14.09 4.33 5.79
C GLU A 85 -15.17 4.85 6.74
N GLU A 86 -16.15 5.60 6.23
CA GLU A 86 -17.18 6.31 7.02
C GLU A 86 -18.06 5.41 7.90
N ASN A 87 -18.05 4.10 7.66
CA ASN A 87 -18.95 3.15 8.32
C ASN A 87 -18.37 2.44 9.57
N TYR A 88 -17.15 2.72 9.97
CA TYR A 88 -16.53 2.08 11.13
C TYR A 88 -16.77 2.86 12.42
N LYS A 89 -17.35 2.19 13.42
CA LYS A 89 -17.60 2.77 14.76
C LYS A 89 -16.38 2.74 15.69
N SER A 90 -15.42 1.84 15.44
CA SER A 90 -14.16 1.78 16.19
C SER A 90 -13.05 1.25 15.30
N LEU A 91 -11.91 1.88 15.36
CA LEU A 91 -10.72 1.53 14.59
C LEU A 91 -9.51 1.44 15.49
N HIS A 92 -8.55 0.65 15.06
CA HIS A 92 -7.23 0.63 15.66
C HIS A 92 -6.22 1.15 14.63
N CYS A 93 -5.25 1.91 15.09
CA CYS A 93 -4.16 2.36 14.24
C CYS A 93 -3.47 1.16 13.59
N VAL A 94 -3.37 1.17 12.26
CA VAL A 94 -2.75 0.07 11.49
C VAL A 94 -1.25 -0.04 11.74
N TYR A 95 -0.61 1.03 12.24
CA TYR A 95 0.82 1.08 12.51
C TYR A 95 1.18 0.67 13.94
N CYS A 96 0.49 1.19 14.96
CA CYS A 96 0.84 0.96 16.37
C CYS A 96 -0.21 0.17 17.16
N GLY A 97 -1.39 -0.11 16.58
CA GLY A 97 -2.47 -0.85 17.24
C GLY A 97 -3.29 -0.05 18.27
N GLN A 98 -2.97 1.24 18.50
CA GLN A 98 -3.71 2.08 19.44
C GLN A 98 -5.16 2.27 18.97
N PRO A 99 -6.17 2.19 19.86
CA PRO A 99 -7.54 2.53 19.54
C PRO A 99 -7.65 3.98 19.05
N LEU A 100 -8.43 4.20 18.00
CA LEU A 100 -8.71 5.51 17.43
C LEU A 100 -10.16 5.90 17.67
N VAL A 101 -10.41 7.17 17.92
CA VAL A 101 -11.75 7.72 18.15
C VAL A 101 -12.21 8.45 16.89
N ILE A 102 -13.38 8.10 16.38
CA ILE A 102 -13.89 8.61 15.08
C ILE A 102 -14.14 10.13 15.10
N GLU A 103 -14.39 10.71 16.27
CA GLU A 103 -14.60 12.15 16.43
C GLU A 103 -13.40 13.00 15.98
N ASP A 104 -12.21 12.41 15.90
CA ASP A 104 -10.99 13.07 15.42
C ASP A 104 -10.79 12.91 13.88
N ALA A 105 -11.76 12.37 13.14
CA ALA A 105 -11.66 12.23 11.69
C ALA A 105 -11.81 13.59 10.98
N TYR A 106 -10.96 13.84 9.99
CA TYR A 106 -10.98 15.04 9.15
C TYR A 106 -11.01 14.64 7.68
N LYS A 107 -11.48 15.54 6.82
CA LYS A 107 -11.48 15.34 5.38
C LYS A 107 -10.25 15.97 4.76
N GLU A 108 -9.58 15.21 3.92
CA GLU A 108 -8.41 15.65 3.17
C GLU A 108 -8.55 15.28 1.70
N LYS A 109 -8.04 16.13 0.83
CA LYS A 109 -8.00 15.86 -0.60
C LYS A 109 -6.73 15.07 -0.92
N TRP A 110 -6.93 13.86 -1.36
CA TRP A 110 -5.85 12.96 -1.73
C TRP A 110 -5.80 12.73 -3.23
N ILE A 111 -4.59 12.63 -3.74
CA ILE A 111 -4.35 12.26 -5.13
C ILE A 111 -4.52 10.75 -5.23
N LEU A 112 -5.37 10.36 -6.18
CA LEU A 112 -5.57 8.94 -6.44
C LEU A 112 -4.33 8.31 -7.05
N PRO A 113 -3.94 7.09 -6.63
CA PRO A 113 -2.85 6.36 -7.23
C PRO A 113 -3.21 5.98 -8.67
N GLY A 114 -2.27 6.18 -9.62
CA GLY A 114 -2.42 5.74 -11.00
C GLY A 114 -2.41 4.22 -11.14
N ALA A 115 -1.75 3.52 -10.20
CA ALA A 115 -1.65 2.07 -10.19
C ALA A 115 -1.58 1.49 -8.79
N VAL A 116 -1.91 0.21 -8.70
CA VAL A 116 -1.80 -0.57 -7.46
C VAL A 116 -1.03 -1.84 -7.75
N LEU A 117 0.05 -2.07 -7.00
CA LEU A 117 0.77 -3.33 -7.04
C LEU A 117 0.07 -4.35 -6.12
N PRO A 118 -0.54 -5.39 -6.66
CA PRO A 118 -1.32 -6.34 -5.86
C PRO A 118 -0.42 -7.21 -4.98
N PHE A 119 -0.95 -7.68 -3.86
CA PHE A 119 -0.26 -8.62 -2.99
C PHE A 119 0.07 -9.92 -3.71
N GLN A 120 1.35 -10.33 -3.67
CA GLN A 120 1.82 -11.60 -4.21
C GLN A 120 1.74 -12.75 -3.18
N ILE A 121 1.58 -12.40 -1.91
CA ILE A 121 1.64 -13.33 -0.78
C ILE A 121 0.33 -13.23 0.00
N ASP A 122 -0.32 -14.37 0.23
CA ASP A 122 -1.52 -14.43 1.06
C ASP A 122 -1.21 -14.28 2.57
N LYS A 123 -2.24 -14.01 3.35
CA LYS A 123 -2.13 -13.81 4.80
C LYS A 123 -1.50 -15.01 5.52
N LYS A 124 -1.82 -16.24 5.10
CA LYS A 124 -1.30 -17.47 5.74
C LYS A 124 0.20 -17.62 5.49
N LYS A 125 0.62 -17.42 4.25
CA LYS A 125 2.04 -17.49 3.85
C LYS A 125 2.85 -16.36 4.50
N SER A 126 2.32 -15.13 4.53
CA SER A 126 2.93 -13.99 5.21
C SER A 126 3.15 -14.29 6.70
N PHE A 127 2.14 -14.82 7.38
CA PHE A 127 2.25 -15.22 8.78
C PHE A 127 3.32 -16.31 9.00
N LEU A 128 3.40 -17.33 8.15
CA LEU A 128 4.42 -18.37 8.25
C LEU A 128 5.84 -17.82 8.05
N ILE A 129 6.03 -16.92 7.09
CA ILE A 129 7.31 -16.23 6.86
C ILE A 129 7.71 -15.44 8.10
N PHE A 130 6.80 -14.63 8.65
CA PHE A 130 7.03 -13.85 9.86
C PHE A 130 7.38 -14.75 11.07
N LYS A 131 6.61 -15.81 11.30
CA LYS A 131 6.87 -16.78 12.39
C LYS A 131 8.24 -17.44 12.27
N ASN A 132 8.63 -17.83 11.05
CA ASN A 132 9.93 -18.44 10.81
C ASN A 132 11.08 -17.45 10.98
N TRP A 133 10.89 -16.20 10.60
CA TRP A 133 11.87 -15.14 10.80
C TRP A 133 12.06 -14.88 12.30
N VAL A 134 10.98 -14.70 13.08
CA VAL A 134 11.08 -14.48 14.54
C VAL A 134 11.76 -15.64 15.27
N LYS A 135 11.52 -16.89 14.84
CA LYS A 135 12.20 -18.06 15.43
C LYS A 135 13.73 -18.02 15.29
N ARG A 136 14.27 -17.37 14.26
CA ARG A 136 15.71 -17.23 14.02
C ARG A 136 16.34 -16.12 14.87
N LEU A 137 15.53 -15.24 15.46
CA LEU A 137 16.01 -14.14 16.28
C LEU A 137 16.26 -14.61 17.71
N TRP A 138 17.51 -14.88 18.05
CA TRP A 138 17.89 -15.37 19.37
C TRP A 138 17.50 -14.39 20.48
N PHE A 139 17.80 -13.09 20.33
CA PHE A 139 17.49 -12.05 21.31
C PHE A 139 16.10 -11.41 21.16
N ALA A 140 15.18 -12.03 20.40
CA ALA A 140 13.84 -11.46 20.23
C ALA A 140 13.12 -11.34 21.58
N PRO A 141 12.51 -10.17 21.89
CA PRO A 141 11.70 -9.98 23.06
C PRO A 141 10.54 -10.99 23.15
N ASN A 142 10.16 -11.35 24.36
CA ASN A 142 9.08 -12.33 24.57
C ASN A 142 7.74 -11.87 23.96
N ASN A 143 7.46 -10.56 23.94
CA ASN A 143 6.26 -10.01 23.33
C ASN A 143 6.24 -10.25 21.82
N LEU A 144 7.37 -10.08 21.11
CA LEU A 144 7.48 -10.38 19.68
C LEU A 144 7.30 -11.88 19.42
N LYS A 145 7.88 -12.75 20.25
CA LYS A 145 7.68 -14.20 20.14
C LYS A 145 6.21 -14.58 20.34
N LYS A 146 5.51 -13.98 21.30
CA LYS A 146 4.06 -14.19 21.50
C LYS A 146 3.24 -13.68 20.30
N ALA A 147 3.50 -12.48 19.81
CA ALA A 147 2.83 -11.91 18.64
C ALA A 147 3.02 -12.76 17.39
N SER A 148 4.18 -13.42 17.22
CA SER A 148 4.44 -14.33 16.11
C SER A 148 3.62 -15.63 16.12
N LEU A 149 2.84 -15.87 17.17
CA LEU A 149 1.96 -17.03 17.29
C LEU A 149 0.51 -16.73 16.90
N ASP A 150 0.15 -15.46 16.79
CA ASP A 150 -1.22 -15.03 16.49
C ASP A 150 -1.32 -14.48 15.04
N PRO A 151 -2.08 -15.15 14.16
CA PRO A 151 -2.28 -14.69 12.78
C PRO A 151 -2.98 -13.33 12.66
N GLN A 152 -3.67 -12.87 13.72
CA GLN A 152 -4.40 -11.59 13.70
C GLN A 152 -3.46 -10.39 13.63
N PHE A 153 -2.21 -10.51 14.10
CA PHE A 153 -1.21 -9.46 14.01
C PHE A 153 -0.68 -9.22 12.59
N THR A 154 -0.95 -10.14 11.64
CA THR A 154 -0.52 -9.96 10.26
C THR A 154 -1.64 -9.32 9.44
N LYS A 155 -1.43 -8.09 9.01
CA LYS A 155 -2.34 -7.33 8.13
C LYS A 155 -1.58 -6.84 6.91
N GLY A 156 -2.23 -6.89 5.73
CA GLY A 156 -1.72 -6.26 4.53
C GLY A 156 -2.08 -4.77 4.54
N LEU A 157 -1.14 -3.94 4.12
CA LEU A 157 -1.32 -2.50 4.00
C LEU A 157 -0.77 -2.02 2.66
N TYR A 158 -1.54 -1.23 1.93
CA TYR A 158 -1.06 -0.50 0.77
C TYR A 158 -0.51 0.84 1.22
N LEU A 159 0.70 1.14 0.77
CA LEU A 159 1.35 2.43 1.02
C LEU A 159 1.45 3.20 -0.29
N PRO A 160 1.11 4.49 -0.32
CA PRO A 160 1.32 5.31 -1.50
C PRO A 160 2.80 5.62 -1.69
N TYR A 161 3.27 5.52 -2.93
CA TYR A 161 4.62 5.91 -3.33
C TYR A 161 4.55 6.78 -4.58
N TRP A 162 5.46 7.74 -4.67
CA TRP A 162 5.74 8.49 -5.87
C TRP A 162 7.00 7.92 -6.53
N THR A 163 6.97 7.73 -7.83
CA THR A 163 8.14 7.36 -8.62
C THR A 163 8.50 8.54 -9.52
N PHE A 164 9.80 8.83 -9.63
CA PHE A 164 10.31 9.93 -10.45
C PHE A 164 11.48 9.41 -11.27
N ASP A 165 11.48 9.71 -12.57
CA ASP A 165 12.61 9.51 -13.44
C ASP A 165 13.32 10.84 -13.65
N ALA A 166 14.65 10.85 -13.54
CA ALA A 166 15.46 12.04 -13.69
C ALA A 166 16.77 11.72 -14.43
N GLN A 167 17.14 12.60 -15.34
CA GLN A 167 18.49 12.58 -15.93
C GLN A 167 19.38 13.54 -15.15
N LEU A 168 20.43 13.00 -14.56
CA LEU A 168 21.40 13.77 -13.79
C LEU A 168 22.75 13.78 -14.47
N TYR A 169 23.30 14.96 -14.68
CA TYR A 169 24.68 15.16 -15.11
C TYR A 169 25.49 15.71 -13.94
N ALA A 170 26.45 14.95 -13.47
CA ALA A 170 27.32 15.37 -12.37
C ALA A 170 28.78 15.15 -12.76
N SER A 171 29.62 16.15 -12.45
CA SER A 171 31.08 16.00 -12.46
C SER A 171 31.59 16.09 -11.03
N TYR A 172 32.50 15.21 -10.66
CA TYR A 172 33.11 15.27 -9.34
C TYR A 172 34.65 15.07 -9.45
N THR A 173 35.36 15.64 -8.53
CA THR A 173 36.75 15.38 -8.32
C THR A 173 36.93 14.83 -6.91
N GLY A 174 37.78 13.82 -6.77
CA GLY A 174 38.03 13.19 -5.49
C GLY A 174 39.40 12.55 -5.42
N GLN A 175 39.90 12.31 -4.23
CA GLN A 175 41.12 11.55 -4.00
C GLN A 175 40.76 10.19 -3.40
N ARG A 176 41.37 9.15 -3.92
CA ARG A 176 41.24 7.79 -3.35
C ARG A 176 42.31 7.61 -2.28
N GLY A 177 41.91 7.34 -1.04
CA GLY A 177 42.82 6.92 0.02
C GLY A 177 43.02 5.40 -0.05
N GLU A 178 44.27 4.95 -0.03
CA GLU A 178 44.62 3.55 0.11
C GLU A 178 45.24 3.31 1.50
N TYR A 179 44.72 2.32 2.21
CA TYR A 179 45.26 1.89 3.49
C TYR A 179 46.41 0.92 3.22
N TYR A 180 47.57 1.19 3.84
CA TYR A 180 48.66 0.23 3.87
C TYR A 180 49.04 -0.06 5.33
N TYR A 181 49.44 -1.29 5.58
CA TYR A 181 49.93 -1.71 6.90
C TYR A 181 51.43 -1.86 6.87
N GLU A 182 52.11 -1.15 7.76
CA GLU A 182 53.52 -1.39 8.01
C GLU A 182 53.63 -2.46 9.11
N THR A 183 54.26 -3.59 8.80
CA THR A 183 54.68 -4.56 9.79
C THR A 183 55.99 -4.08 10.41
N LYS A 184 55.97 -3.79 11.71
CA LYS A 184 57.18 -3.53 12.52
C LYS A 184 57.83 -4.83 12.90
#